data_335edaa9c79b740f1612eb63161b98b4
#
_entry.id   335edaa9c79b740f1612eb63161b98b4
#
_cell.length_a   1.000
_cell.length_b   1.000
_cell.length_c   1.000
_cell.angle_alpha   90.00
_cell.angle_beta   90.00
_cell.angle_gamma   90.00
#
_symmetry.space_group_name_H-M   'P 1'
#
loop_
_entity.id
_entity.type
_entity.pdbx_description
1 polymer ?
#
loop_
_entity_poly.entity_id
_entity_poly.type
_entity_poly.pdbx_seq_one_letter_code
_entity_poly.pdbx_strand_id
1 'polypeptide(L)'
;MDVGQGDRGYTVLARFSLSKMKTLLLATLVTLMAISMIALPEDSLEASIRGLKMWWEIVFPSLFPFFVISELLIGFGVVKFLGVLLEPFMRPFFRVPGVGGFAWAMGMATGFPAGAKLTARLRQENQLTKIEAQRLVSFTNSSSPLFIFGAVSVGFFHNPRLGFLLAAAHYLGNFFVGFIMRFYGVKEKKLKKHKEKKALFNITEALSSLHQTRIQNQKPLGKLLGDAVMSSIHTLLMIGGFIILFSVINKLLFHLHFTLAIASLLDYILPILQLPKEFGNSLVAGIFEITLGSQMASEVQSSVLLQQAINKR
;
A
#
# COMPACT_ATOMS: atom_id res chain seq x y z
N MET A 1 55.13 -3.21 -13.95
CA MET A 1 54.22 -4.06 -13.14
C MET A 1 52.83 -3.47 -13.25
N ASP A 2 52.07 -4.03 -14.17
CA ASP A 2 50.75 -3.51 -14.55
C ASP A 2 49.74 -4.61 -14.23
N VAL A 3 49.10 -4.50 -13.05
CA VAL A 3 48.05 -5.44 -12.61
C VAL A 3 46.88 -4.58 -12.05
N GLY A 4 46.00 -4.14 -12.93
CA GLY A 4 44.87 -3.33 -12.45
C GLY A 4 43.79 -2.96 -13.46
N GLN A 5 43.86 -3.34 -14.71
CA GLN A 5 42.86 -2.96 -15.73
C GLN A 5 41.86 -4.06 -16.15
N GLY A 6 42.08 -5.32 -15.77
CA GLY A 6 41.21 -6.44 -16.21
C GLY A 6 39.83 -6.52 -15.58
N ASP A 7 39.68 -6.09 -14.33
CA ASP A 7 38.46 -6.38 -13.54
C ASP A 7 37.33 -5.36 -13.74
N ARG A 8 37.61 -4.15 -14.20
CA ARG A 8 36.59 -3.12 -14.44
C ARG A 8 35.81 -3.33 -15.75
N GLY A 9 36.37 -3.97 -16.72
CA GLY A 9 35.73 -4.23 -18.01
C GLY A 9 34.64 -5.29 -17.93
N TYR A 10 34.86 -6.36 -17.19
CA TYR A 10 33.90 -7.46 -17.05
C TYR A 10 32.69 -7.08 -16.25
N THR A 11 32.84 -6.24 -15.23
CA THR A 11 31.69 -5.76 -14.42
C THR A 11 30.79 -4.78 -15.18
N VAL A 12 31.31 -3.98 -16.08
CA VAL A 12 30.56 -3.05 -16.91
C VAL A 12 29.82 -3.80 -18.03
N LEU A 13 30.45 -4.76 -18.66
CA LEU A 13 29.82 -5.59 -19.70
C LEU A 13 28.73 -6.49 -19.14
N ALA A 14 28.92 -7.07 -17.95
CA ALA A 14 27.87 -7.84 -17.26
C ALA A 14 26.68 -6.97 -16.84
N ARG A 15 26.89 -5.74 -16.37
CA ARG A 15 25.81 -4.78 -16.07
C ARG A 15 25.05 -4.34 -17.32
N PHE A 16 25.73 -4.15 -18.43
CA PHE A 16 25.10 -3.79 -19.72
C PHE A 16 24.23 -4.94 -20.24
N SER A 17 24.67 -6.18 -20.10
CA SER A 17 23.91 -7.38 -20.47
C SER A 17 22.64 -7.54 -19.63
N LEU A 18 22.74 -7.40 -18.29
CA LEU A 18 21.61 -7.50 -17.36
C LEU A 18 20.54 -6.40 -17.59
N SER A 19 20.96 -5.19 -17.92
CA SER A 19 20.04 -4.10 -18.23
C SER A 19 19.25 -4.37 -19.53
N LYS A 20 19.95 -4.80 -20.58
CA LYS A 20 19.31 -5.18 -21.87
C LYS A 20 18.36 -6.36 -21.70
N MET A 21 18.74 -7.37 -20.92
CA MET A 21 17.92 -8.53 -20.64
C MET A 21 16.65 -8.16 -19.88
N LYS A 22 16.74 -7.26 -18.87
CA LYS A 22 15.56 -6.71 -18.18
C LYS A 22 14.62 -5.95 -19.12
N THR A 23 15.18 -5.11 -20.00
CA THR A 23 14.39 -4.36 -20.99
C THR A 23 13.68 -5.31 -21.95
N LEU A 24 14.40 -6.31 -22.47
CA LEU A 24 13.81 -7.31 -23.37
C LEU A 24 12.70 -8.09 -22.68
N LEU A 25 12.93 -8.55 -21.45
CA LEU A 25 11.94 -9.28 -20.65
C LEU A 25 10.67 -8.43 -20.43
N LEU A 26 10.82 -7.18 -20.02
CA LEU A 26 9.68 -6.28 -19.82
C LEU A 26 8.93 -6.02 -21.14
N ALA A 27 9.64 -5.74 -22.22
CA ALA A 27 9.03 -5.53 -23.53
C ALA A 27 8.26 -6.77 -24.01
N THR A 28 8.85 -7.96 -23.88
CA THR A 28 8.20 -9.24 -24.21
C THR A 28 6.94 -9.43 -23.38
N LEU A 29 6.99 -9.15 -22.08
CA LEU A 29 5.86 -9.34 -21.16
C LEU A 29 4.67 -8.42 -21.55
N VAL A 30 4.95 -7.15 -21.84
CA VAL A 30 3.94 -6.18 -22.28
C VAL A 30 3.37 -6.57 -23.66
N THR A 31 4.23 -7.03 -24.58
CA THR A 31 3.81 -7.49 -25.91
C THR A 31 2.92 -8.75 -25.80
N LEU A 32 3.30 -9.73 -24.99
CA LEU A 32 2.49 -10.91 -24.75
C LEU A 32 1.13 -10.55 -24.14
N MET A 33 1.10 -9.60 -23.19
CA MET A 33 -0.14 -9.10 -22.62
C MET A 33 -1.04 -8.47 -23.71
N ALA A 34 -0.49 -7.62 -24.58
CA ALA A 34 -1.25 -7.02 -25.67
C ALA A 34 -1.79 -8.07 -26.65
N ILE A 35 -0.99 -9.06 -27.03
CA ILE A 35 -1.41 -10.17 -27.87
C ILE A 35 -2.53 -10.98 -27.18
N SER A 36 -2.40 -11.27 -25.88
CA SER A 36 -3.41 -11.99 -25.10
C SER A 36 -4.75 -11.25 -25.07
N MET A 37 -4.73 -9.91 -24.92
CA MET A 37 -5.95 -9.09 -24.96
C MET A 37 -6.64 -9.15 -26.34
N ILE A 38 -5.85 -9.18 -27.42
CA ILE A 38 -6.38 -9.30 -28.79
C ILE A 38 -6.91 -10.71 -29.05
N ALA A 39 -6.25 -11.73 -28.52
CA ALA A 39 -6.65 -13.13 -28.70
C ALA A 39 -7.86 -13.52 -27.84
N LEU A 40 -8.07 -12.87 -26.69
CA LEU A 40 -9.16 -13.12 -25.74
C LEU A 40 -9.96 -11.82 -25.48
N PRO A 41 -10.62 -11.24 -26.48
CA PRO A 41 -11.27 -9.94 -26.36
C PRO A 41 -12.48 -9.98 -25.44
N GLU A 42 -13.28 -11.05 -25.48
CA GLU A 42 -14.47 -11.20 -24.61
C GLU A 42 -14.08 -11.29 -23.14
N ASP A 43 -13.10 -12.12 -22.80
CA ASP A 43 -12.60 -12.27 -21.44
C ASP A 43 -11.98 -10.98 -20.92
N SER A 44 -11.23 -10.27 -21.77
CA SER A 44 -10.62 -8.98 -21.42
C SER A 44 -11.68 -7.92 -21.15
N LEU A 45 -12.74 -7.87 -21.96
CA LEU A 45 -13.86 -6.94 -21.77
C LEU A 45 -14.65 -7.29 -20.51
N GLU A 46 -15.00 -8.58 -20.30
CA GLU A 46 -15.70 -9.03 -19.10
C GLU A 46 -14.92 -8.67 -17.83
N ALA A 47 -13.61 -8.93 -17.80
CA ALA A 47 -12.75 -8.60 -16.68
C ALA A 47 -12.67 -7.08 -16.45
N SER A 48 -12.62 -6.27 -17.51
CA SER A 48 -12.63 -4.81 -17.42
C SER A 48 -13.94 -4.31 -16.81
N ILE A 49 -15.09 -4.82 -17.29
CA ILE A 49 -16.42 -4.44 -16.77
C ILE A 49 -16.56 -4.85 -15.31
N ARG A 50 -16.09 -6.04 -14.94
CA ARG A 50 -16.09 -6.49 -13.53
C ARG A 50 -15.27 -5.57 -12.64
N GLY A 51 -14.03 -5.22 -13.05
CA GLY A 51 -13.18 -4.29 -12.32
C GLY A 51 -13.80 -2.90 -12.20
N LEU A 52 -14.43 -2.40 -13.29
CA LEU A 52 -15.13 -1.13 -13.29
C LEU A 52 -16.34 -1.13 -12.34
N LYS A 53 -17.17 -2.16 -12.37
CA LYS A 53 -18.32 -2.30 -11.46
C LYS A 53 -17.88 -2.34 -10.00
N MET A 54 -16.87 -3.16 -9.67
CA MET A 54 -16.32 -3.22 -8.32
C MET A 54 -15.82 -1.85 -7.84
N TRP A 55 -15.09 -1.13 -8.69
CA TRP A 55 -14.60 0.20 -8.37
C TRP A 55 -15.75 1.20 -8.20
N TRP A 56 -16.72 1.22 -9.12
CA TRP A 56 -17.80 2.21 -9.13
C TRP A 56 -18.84 1.96 -8.05
N GLU A 57 -19.24 0.71 -7.82
CA GLU A 57 -20.32 0.35 -6.91
C GLU A 57 -19.86 0.22 -5.45
N ILE A 58 -18.60 -0.15 -5.22
CA ILE A 58 -18.09 -0.44 -3.87
C ILE A 58 -16.98 0.52 -3.46
N VAL A 59 -15.89 0.58 -4.23
CA VAL A 59 -14.68 1.29 -3.82
C VAL A 59 -14.87 2.80 -3.86
N PHE A 60 -15.42 3.33 -4.94
CA PHE A 60 -15.63 4.78 -5.09
C PHE A 60 -16.57 5.33 -4.01
N PRO A 61 -17.81 4.84 -3.80
CA PRO A 61 -18.71 5.40 -2.80
C PRO A 61 -18.21 5.22 -1.36
N SER A 62 -17.50 4.12 -1.07
CA SER A 62 -16.96 3.90 0.27
C SER A 62 -15.76 4.78 0.59
N LEU A 63 -14.88 5.06 -0.38
CA LEU A 63 -13.63 5.79 -0.14
C LEU A 63 -13.75 7.30 -0.38
N PHE A 64 -14.61 7.74 -1.29
CA PHE A 64 -14.70 9.15 -1.70
C PHE A 64 -14.96 10.11 -0.52
N PRO A 65 -16.03 9.92 0.30
CA PRO A 65 -16.29 10.83 1.41
C PRO A 65 -15.12 10.90 2.41
N PHE A 66 -14.50 9.76 2.62
CA PHE A 66 -13.38 9.67 3.56
C PHE A 66 -12.12 10.33 3.04
N PHE A 67 -11.80 10.19 1.76
CA PHE A 67 -10.66 10.90 1.18
C PHE A 67 -10.87 12.40 1.25
N VAL A 68 -12.08 12.89 1.00
CA VAL A 68 -12.41 14.32 1.16
C VAL A 68 -12.17 14.76 2.60
N ILE A 69 -12.69 14.02 3.58
CA ILE A 69 -12.46 14.33 5.01
C ILE A 69 -10.97 14.25 5.36
N SER A 70 -10.25 13.23 4.88
CA SER A 70 -8.82 13.10 5.12
C SER A 70 -8.03 14.29 4.57
N GLU A 71 -8.33 14.74 3.36
CA GLU A 71 -7.71 15.93 2.75
C GLU A 71 -8.01 17.20 3.56
N LEU A 72 -9.23 17.33 4.09
CA LEU A 72 -9.58 18.44 4.97
C LEU A 72 -8.80 18.39 6.30
N LEU A 73 -8.66 17.20 6.91
CA LEU A 73 -7.84 17.01 8.12
C LEU A 73 -6.37 17.40 7.88
N ILE A 74 -5.84 17.11 6.70
CA ILE A 74 -4.52 17.55 6.27
C ILE A 74 -4.48 19.07 6.17
N GLY A 75 -5.45 19.66 5.47
CA GLY A 75 -5.57 21.10 5.28
C GLY A 75 -5.67 21.87 6.59
N PHE A 76 -6.34 21.33 7.58
CA PHE A 76 -6.44 21.89 8.94
C PHE A 76 -5.23 21.60 9.84
N GLY A 77 -4.27 20.78 9.39
CA GLY A 77 -3.06 20.48 10.16
C GLY A 77 -3.22 19.42 11.25
N VAL A 78 -4.37 18.71 11.29
CA VAL A 78 -4.63 17.65 12.27
C VAL A 78 -3.58 16.53 12.15
N VAL A 79 -3.12 16.24 10.95
CA VAL A 79 -2.10 15.21 10.71
C VAL A 79 -0.72 15.65 11.23
N LYS A 80 -0.37 16.94 11.13
CA LYS A 80 0.85 17.46 11.77
C LYS A 80 0.77 17.38 13.30
N PHE A 81 -0.38 17.72 13.86
CA PHE A 81 -0.66 17.57 15.28
C PHE A 81 -0.41 16.13 15.75
N LEU A 82 -0.98 15.15 15.06
CA LEU A 82 -0.77 13.73 15.36
C LEU A 82 0.70 13.30 15.17
N GLY A 83 1.37 13.83 14.16
CA GLY A 83 2.80 13.57 13.91
C GLY A 83 3.68 14.03 15.07
N VAL A 84 3.43 15.23 15.63
CA VAL A 84 4.16 15.73 16.81
C VAL A 84 3.89 14.86 18.03
N LEU A 85 2.63 14.45 18.26
CA LEU A 85 2.27 13.57 19.36
C LEU A 85 2.93 12.19 19.26
N LEU A 86 3.13 11.69 18.05
CA LEU A 86 3.73 10.37 17.80
C LEU A 86 5.28 10.41 17.83
N GLU A 87 5.92 11.59 17.85
CA GLU A 87 7.37 11.71 17.86
C GLU A 87 8.06 10.93 18.97
N PRO A 88 7.61 10.99 20.26
CA PRO A 88 8.21 10.23 21.35
C PRO A 88 8.13 8.71 21.16
N PHE A 89 7.18 8.26 20.37
CA PHE A 89 6.98 6.86 20.03
C PHE A 89 7.87 6.41 18.86
N MET A 90 8.00 7.27 17.83
CA MET A 90 8.74 6.92 16.61
C MET A 90 10.21 6.61 16.84
N ARG A 91 10.88 7.37 17.72
CA ARG A 91 12.31 7.18 17.99
C ARG A 91 12.63 5.87 18.71
N PRO A 92 11.99 5.50 19.81
CA PRO A 92 12.30 4.26 20.51
C PRO A 92 11.86 3.01 19.77
N PHE A 93 10.71 3.03 19.09
CA PHE A 93 10.18 1.85 18.43
C PHE A 93 10.77 1.62 17.03
N PHE A 94 10.91 2.67 16.21
CA PHE A 94 11.29 2.54 14.80
C PHE A 94 12.65 3.13 14.46
N ARG A 95 13.28 3.86 15.37
CA ARG A 95 14.56 4.58 15.15
C ARG A 95 14.47 5.52 13.92
N VAL A 96 13.35 6.21 13.80
CA VAL A 96 13.06 7.22 12.80
C VAL A 96 12.80 8.54 13.51
N PRO A 97 13.24 9.71 12.98
CA PRO A 97 12.92 11.02 13.56
C PRO A 97 11.41 11.29 13.60
N GLY A 98 10.99 12.22 14.45
CA GLY A 98 9.58 12.58 14.65
C GLY A 98 8.84 13.03 13.39
N VAL A 99 9.56 13.64 12.42
CA VAL A 99 8.97 13.93 11.09
C VAL A 99 8.43 12.68 10.41
N GLY A 100 8.98 11.50 10.72
CA GLY A 100 8.45 10.21 10.26
C GLY A 100 7.08 9.88 10.87
N GLY A 101 6.79 10.36 12.08
CA GLY A 101 5.46 10.22 12.70
C GLY A 101 4.37 10.90 11.88
N PHE A 102 4.68 12.05 11.26
CA PHE A 102 3.78 12.70 10.32
C PHE A 102 3.49 11.82 9.08
N ALA A 103 4.53 11.26 8.46
CA ALA A 103 4.36 10.38 7.30
C ALA A 103 3.58 9.10 7.67
N TRP A 104 3.79 8.56 8.88
CA TRP A 104 3.05 7.40 9.37
C TRP A 104 1.57 7.71 9.62
N ALA A 105 1.29 8.80 10.32
CA ALA A 105 -0.09 9.27 10.55
C ALA A 105 -0.84 9.52 9.23
N MET A 106 -0.15 10.13 8.25
CA MET A 106 -0.70 10.33 6.89
C MET A 106 -0.96 9.00 6.19
N GLY A 107 0.00 8.08 6.18
CA GLY A 107 -0.14 6.77 5.57
C GLY A 107 -1.33 6.00 6.14
N MET A 108 -1.54 6.08 7.47
CA MET A 108 -2.69 5.47 8.12
C MET A 108 -4.01 6.17 7.78
N ALA A 109 -4.03 7.51 7.73
CA ALA A 109 -5.26 8.26 7.52
C ALA A 109 -5.76 8.17 6.07
N THR A 110 -4.86 8.33 5.10
CA THR A 110 -5.21 8.40 3.66
C THR A 110 -5.02 7.10 2.91
N GLY A 111 -4.20 6.19 3.44
CA GLY A 111 -3.88 4.93 2.77
C GLY A 111 -2.82 5.06 1.67
N PHE A 112 -2.71 4.02 0.85
CA PHE A 112 -1.84 4.00 -0.33
C PHE A 112 -2.15 5.15 -1.29
N PRO A 113 -1.16 5.81 -1.90
CA PRO A 113 0.28 5.69 -1.73
C PRO A 113 0.89 6.82 -0.84
N ALA A 114 0.10 7.46 0.02
CA ALA A 114 0.48 8.69 0.72
C ALA A 114 1.73 8.51 1.62
N GLY A 115 1.81 7.42 2.37
CA GLY A 115 2.97 7.13 3.23
C GLY A 115 4.29 7.07 2.45
N ALA A 116 4.30 6.41 1.30
CA ALA A 116 5.46 6.32 0.43
C ALA A 116 5.84 7.67 -0.18
N LYS A 117 4.86 8.44 -0.68
CA LYS A 117 5.07 9.79 -1.26
C LYS A 117 5.68 10.74 -0.24
N LEU A 118 5.14 10.78 0.97
CA LEU A 118 5.65 11.64 2.03
C LEU A 118 7.04 11.23 2.49
N THR A 119 7.28 9.92 2.65
CA THR A 119 8.60 9.41 2.98
C THR A 119 9.64 9.81 1.93
N ALA A 120 9.31 9.68 0.65
CA ALA A 120 10.17 10.12 -0.45
C ALA A 120 10.44 11.62 -0.40
N ARG A 121 9.41 12.44 -0.17
CA ARG A 121 9.53 13.90 -0.03
C ARG A 121 10.41 14.30 1.15
N LEU A 122 10.18 13.72 2.34
CA LEU A 122 11.03 13.97 3.51
C LEU A 122 12.50 13.60 3.24
N ARG A 123 12.73 12.55 2.45
CA ARG A 123 14.08 12.16 2.04
C ARG A 123 14.69 13.17 1.05
N GLN A 124 13.93 13.65 0.06
CA GLN A 124 14.37 14.68 -0.90
C GLN A 124 14.70 16.00 -0.21
N GLU A 125 13.94 16.37 0.80
CA GLU A 125 14.14 17.55 1.65
C GLU A 125 15.28 17.37 2.68
N ASN A 126 16.02 16.25 2.65
CA ASN A 126 17.10 15.90 3.60
C ASN A 126 16.66 15.83 5.08
N GLN A 127 15.37 15.70 5.36
CA GLN A 127 14.84 15.52 6.72
C GLN A 127 15.02 14.09 7.24
N LEU A 128 15.22 13.12 6.34
CA LEU A 128 15.52 11.73 6.64
C LEU A 128 16.82 11.28 5.97
N THR A 129 17.59 10.47 6.64
CA THR A 129 18.69 9.71 6.00
C THR A 129 18.09 8.62 5.10
N LYS A 130 18.91 8.05 4.19
CA LYS A 130 18.49 6.93 3.33
C LYS A 130 17.93 5.77 4.13
N ILE A 131 18.60 5.38 5.23
CA ILE A 131 18.21 4.27 6.08
C ILE A 131 16.90 4.57 6.82
N GLU A 132 16.75 5.79 7.37
CA GLU A 132 15.51 6.20 8.04
C GLU A 132 14.33 6.22 7.07
N ALA A 133 14.53 6.68 5.83
CA ALA A 133 13.52 6.63 4.79
C ALA A 133 13.13 5.19 4.40
N GLN A 134 14.13 4.30 4.28
CA GLN A 134 13.87 2.87 4.00
C GLN A 134 13.13 2.18 5.13
N ARG A 135 13.45 2.49 6.39
CA ARG A 135 12.69 2.02 7.55
C ARG A 135 11.27 2.54 7.52
N LEU A 136 11.12 3.85 7.31
CA LEU A 136 9.82 4.51 7.36
C LEU A 136 8.87 3.98 6.28
N VAL A 137 9.32 3.88 5.02
CA VAL A 137 8.49 3.43 3.91
C VAL A 137 7.99 1.99 4.06
N SER A 138 8.71 1.15 4.80
CA SER A 138 8.34 -0.26 4.98
C SER A 138 7.03 -0.46 5.75
N PHE A 139 6.60 0.50 6.58
CA PHE A 139 5.40 0.37 7.40
C PHE A 139 4.43 1.55 7.32
N THR A 140 4.79 2.63 6.61
CA THR A 140 3.90 3.78 6.44
C THR A 140 2.96 3.65 5.26
N ASN A 141 3.24 2.71 4.35
CA ASN A 141 2.40 2.45 3.19
C ASN A 141 1.33 1.41 3.57
N SER A 142 0.27 1.85 4.20
CA SER A 142 -0.81 1.02 4.74
C SER A 142 -2.14 1.28 4.05
N SER A 143 -3.09 0.39 4.22
CA SER A 143 -4.48 0.64 3.82
C SER A 143 -5.13 1.63 4.79
N SER A 144 -5.99 2.50 4.29
CA SER A 144 -6.76 3.41 5.15
C SER A 144 -7.80 2.65 5.97
N PRO A 145 -8.21 3.18 7.13
CA PRO A 145 -9.28 2.56 7.92
C PRO A 145 -10.55 2.36 7.10
N LEU A 146 -10.88 3.31 6.24
CA LEU A 146 -12.11 3.20 5.46
C LEU A 146 -12.03 2.13 4.38
N PHE A 147 -10.87 1.90 3.75
CA PHE A 147 -10.72 0.77 2.85
C PHE A 147 -10.99 -0.54 3.61
N ILE A 148 -10.45 -0.69 4.81
CA ILE A 148 -10.61 -1.90 5.62
C ILE A 148 -12.07 -2.05 6.08
N PHE A 149 -12.65 -1.01 6.68
CA PHE A 149 -14.01 -1.08 7.23
C PHE A 149 -15.08 -0.92 6.14
N GLY A 150 -14.91 0.03 5.21
CA GLY A 150 -15.91 0.35 4.19
C GLY A 150 -15.87 -0.61 3.02
N ALA A 151 -14.76 -0.62 2.27
CA ALA A 151 -14.69 -1.43 1.05
C ALA A 151 -14.61 -2.93 1.37
N VAL A 152 -13.67 -3.34 2.22
CA VAL A 152 -13.45 -4.79 2.47
C VAL A 152 -14.52 -5.36 3.39
N SER A 153 -14.62 -4.85 4.62
CA SER A 153 -15.48 -5.45 5.65
C SER A 153 -16.98 -5.35 5.31
N VAL A 154 -17.43 -4.16 4.93
CA VAL A 154 -18.84 -3.91 4.59
C VAL A 154 -19.11 -4.23 3.13
N GLY A 155 -18.29 -3.73 2.20
CA GLY A 155 -18.53 -3.84 0.76
C GLY A 155 -18.39 -5.28 0.24
N PHE A 156 -17.29 -5.98 0.60
CA PHE A 156 -17.06 -7.33 0.10
C PHE A 156 -17.59 -8.42 1.05
N PHE A 157 -17.21 -8.35 2.33
CA PHE A 157 -17.56 -9.41 3.29
C PHE A 157 -18.98 -9.25 3.90
N HIS A 158 -19.65 -8.14 3.67
CA HIS A 158 -20.97 -7.83 4.26
C HIS A 158 -21.03 -8.02 5.79
N ASN A 159 -19.88 -7.87 6.46
CA ASN A 159 -19.74 -8.09 7.90
C ASN A 159 -18.92 -6.96 8.57
N PRO A 160 -19.56 -5.93 9.13
CA PRO A 160 -18.87 -4.80 9.76
C PRO A 160 -17.96 -5.20 10.94
N ARG A 161 -18.25 -6.30 11.64
CA ARG A 161 -17.45 -6.76 12.79
C ARG A 161 -16.08 -7.28 12.34
N LEU A 162 -16.00 -7.83 11.14
CA LEU A 162 -14.75 -8.32 10.57
C LEU A 162 -13.74 -7.19 10.39
N GLY A 163 -14.19 -5.95 10.19
CA GLY A 163 -13.34 -4.77 10.03
C GLY A 163 -12.38 -4.56 11.19
N PHE A 164 -12.80 -4.81 12.43
CA PHE A 164 -11.92 -4.69 13.59
C PHE A 164 -10.81 -5.72 13.58
N LEU A 165 -11.10 -6.96 13.21
CA LEU A 165 -10.11 -8.03 13.11
C LEU A 165 -9.11 -7.75 11.97
N LEU A 166 -9.61 -7.34 10.80
CA LEU A 166 -8.79 -6.99 9.65
C LEU A 166 -7.90 -5.79 9.94
N ALA A 167 -8.45 -4.75 10.57
CA ALA A 167 -7.68 -3.57 10.97
C ALA A 167 -6.60 -3.93 12.00
N ALA A 168 -6.94 -4.72 13.00
CA ALA A 168 -5.98 -5.18 14.00
C ALA A 168 -4.85 -6.00 13.33
N ALA A 169 -5.17 -6.96 12.47
CA ALA A 169 -4.19 -7.76 11.76
C ALA A 169 -3.28 -6.89 10.88
N HIS A 170 -3.87 -5.96 10.11
CA HIS A 170 -3.13 -5.09 9.21
C HIS A 170 -2.20 -4.12 9.96
N TYR A 171 -2.72 -3.38 10.93
CA TYR A 171 -1.94 -2.36 11.63
C TYR A 171 -0.91 -2.97 12.60
N LEU A 172 -1.24 -4.08 13.27
CA LEU A 172 -0.25 -4.83 14.07
C LEU A 172 0.83 -5.41 13.16
N GLY A 173 0.47 -5.98 12.00
CA GLY A 173 1.44 -6.45 11.02
C GLY A 173 2.40 -5.34 10.58
N ASN A 174 1.89 -4.18 10.21
CA ASN A 174 2.70 -3.00 9.85
C ASN A 174 3.59 -2.53 11.02
N PHE A 175 3.06 -2.53 12.23
CA PHE A 175 3.82 -2.19 13.42
C PHE A 175 5.00 -3.16 13.63
N PHE A 176 4.77 -4.47 13.49
CA PHE A 176 5.83 -5.48 13.60
C PHE A 176 6.87 -5.35 12.48
N VAL A 177 6.44 -5.07 11.25
CA VAL A 177 7.37 -4.77 10.14
C VAL A 177 8.25 -3.58 10.50
N GLY A 178 7.67 -2.48 10.99
CA GLY A 178 8.43 -1.30 11.42
C GLY A 178 9.39 -1.61 12.57
N PHE A 179 8.94 -2.44 13.53
CA PHE A 179 9.76 -2.88 14.66
C PHE A 179 10.94 -3.75 14.20
N ILE A 180 10.75 -4.66 13.26
CA ILE A 180 11.83 -5.48 12.67
C ILE A 180 12.78 -4.58 11.89
N MET A 181 12.26 -3.66 11.09
CA MET A 181 13.06 -2.75 10.28
C MET A 181 13.90 -1.76 11.10
N ARG A 182 13.62 -1.57 12.39
CA ARG A 182 14.50 -0.77 13.28
C ARG A 182 15.92 -1.32 13.36
N PHE A 183 16.11 -2.61 13.11
CA PHE A 183 17.43 -3.27 13.12
C PHE A 183 18.16 -3.15 11.78
N TYR A 184 17.46 -2.76 10.72
CA TYR A 184 18.05 -2.56 9.41
C TYR A 184 19.04 -1.38 9.43
N GLY A 185 20.21 -1.53 8.81
CA GLY A 185 21.19 -0.45 8.62
C GLY A 185 21.83 0.09 9.91
N VAL A 186 21.87 -0.68 10.99
CA VAL A 186 22.43 -0.24 12.30
C VAL A 186 23.93 0.08 12.17
N LYS A 187 24.66 -0.59 11.28
CA LYS A 187 26.11 -0.42 11.09
C LYS A 187 26.52 0.93 10.48
N GLU A 188 25.62 1.60 9.73
CA GLU A 188 25.90 2.90 9.09
C GLU A 188 25.71 4.12 10.01
N LYS A 189 25.30 3.92 11.26
CA LYS A 189 24.90 4.97 12.22
C LYS A 189 26.05 5.88 12.71
N LYS A 190 27.30 5.73 12.23
CA LYS A 190 28.45 6.53 12.73
C LYS A 190 28.56 7.95 12.14
N LEU A 191 27.72 8.38 11.20
CA LEU A 191 28.03 9.57 10.38
C LEU A 191 27.21 10.84 10.60
N LYS A 192 26.08 10.85 11.32
CA LYS A 192 25.42 12.14 11.71
C LYS A 192 24.65 11.98 13.02
N LYS A 193 25.24 12.44 14.13
CA LYS A 193 24.48 12.82 15.32
C LYS A 193 23.65 14.07 14.96
N HIS A 194 22.42 13.88 14.50
CA HIS A 194 21.43 14.92 14.69
C HIS A 194 21.27 15.09 16.22
N LYS A 195 21.37 16.34 16.70
CA LYS A 195 21.11 16.67 18.10
C LYS A 195 19.79 16.03 18.49
N GLU A 196 19.85 14.97 19.28
CA GLU A 196 18.69 14.30 19.83
C GLU A 196 17.98 15.30 20.74
N LYS A 197 17.01 16.05 20.21
CA LYS A 197 16.03 16.70 21.07
C LYS A 197 15.35 15.56 21.84
N LYS A 198 15.39 15.60 23.17
CA LYS A 198 14.62 14.66 24.00
C LYS A 198 13.16 14.82 23.55
N ALA A 199 12.62 13.77 22.99
CA ALA A 199 11.22 13.71 22.57
C ALA A 199 10.36 13.67 23.84
N LEU A 200 9.98 14.82 24.36
CA LEU A 200 8.98 14.95 25.40
C LEU A 200 7.61 15.09 24.73
N PHE A 201 6.63 14.43 25.32
CA PHE A 201 5.25 14.50 24.90
C PHE A 201 4.77 15.96 25.12
N ASN A 202 4.72 16.77 24.04
CA ASN A 202 4.44 18.20 24.16
C ASN A 202 3.15 18.54 23.39
N ILE A 203 2.02 18.50 24.10
CA ILE A 203 0.70 18.86 23.57
C ILE A 203 0.67 20.31 23.08
N THR A 204 1.36 21.22 23.77
CA THR A 204 1.40 22.64 23.41
C THR A 204 2.09 22.84 22.05
N GLU A 205 3.19 22.12 21.79
CA GLU A 205 3.88 22.15 20.50
C GLU A 205 3.02 21.54 19.39
N ALA A 206 2.29 20.45 19.70
CA ALA A 206 1.37 19.83 18.77
C ALA A 206 0.22 20.80 18.39
N LEU A 207 -0.40 21.47 19.36
CA LEU A 207 -1.45 22.47 19.13
C LEU A 207 -0.90 23.67 18.35
N SER A 208 0.30 24.13 18.67
CA SER A 208 0.97 25.22 17.93
C SER A 208 1.19 24.83 16.46
N SER A 209 1.61 23.58 16.19
CA SER A 209 1.82 23.07 14.83
C SER A 209 0.51 23.01 14.01
N LEU A 210 -0.60 22.64 14.65
CA LEU A 210 -1.93 22.65 14.07
C LEU A 210 -2.35 24.08 13.69
N HIS A 211 -2.21 25.00 14.65
CA HIS A 211 -2.58 26.42 14.45
C HIS A 211 -1.73 27.08 13.35
N GLN A 212 -0.40 26.88 13.38
CA GLN A 212 0.50 27.39 12.35
C GLN A 212 0.16 26.86 10.96
N THR A 213 -0.19 25.59 10.84
CA THR A 213 -0.59 24.98 9.55
C THR A 213 -1.85 25.65 9.01
N ARG A 214 -2.83 25.91 9.85
CA ARG A 214 -4.06 26.61 9.46
C ARG A 214 -3.78 28.03 8.99
N ILE A 215 -2.93 28.78 9.71
CA ILE A 215 -2.55 30.16 9.34
C ILE A 215 -1.76 30.16 8.02
N GLN A 216 -0.82 29.24 7.84
CA GLN A 216 -0.03 29.16 6.61
C GLN A 216 -0.87 28.81 5.39
N ASN A 217 -1.90 27.99 5.55
CA ASN A 217 -2.76 27.57 4.45
C ASN A 217 -3.66 28.70 3.89
N GLN A 218 -4.00 29.72 4.68
CA GLN A 218 -4.78 30.92 4.32
C GLN A 218 -5.93 30.73 3.29
N LYS A 219 -6.28 29.47 2.98
CA LYS A 219 -7.30 29.15 1.98
C LYS A 219 -8.69 29.26 2.60
N PRO A 220 -9.65 29.90 1.91
CA PRO A 220 -11.06 29.88 2.30
C PRO A 220 -11.56 28.43 2.36
N LEU A 221 -12.52 28.14 3.25
CA LEU A 221 -13.07 26.79 3.42
C LEU A 221 -13.60 26.17 2.13
N GLY A 222 -14.28 26.98 1.30
CA GLY A 222 -14.78 26.53 -0.01
C GLY A 222 -13.66 26.09 -0.96
N LYS A 223 -12.50 26.78 -0.95
CA LYS A 223 -11.33 26.37 -1.75
C LYS A 223 -10.70 25.11 -1.19
N LEU A 224 -10.58 24.97 0.13
CA LEU A 224 -10.07 23.75 0.77
C LEU A 224 -10.96 22.54 0.41
N LEU A 225 -12.28 22.72 0.47
CA LEU A 225 -13.23 21.66 0.09
C LEU A 225 -13.12 21.30 -1.39
N GLY A 226 -13.04 22.30 -2.28
CA GLY A 226 -12.87 22.07 -3.71
C GLY A 226 -11.57 21.32 -4.02
N ASP A 227 -10.44 21.75 -3.44
CA ASP A 227 -9.13 21.08 -3.57
C ASP A 227 -9.20 19.65 -3.03
N ALA A 228 -9.86 19.44 -1.88
CA ALA A 228 -10.04 18.10 -1.28
C ALA A 228 -10.85 17.16 -2.18
N VAL A 229 -11.96 17.64 -2.74
CA VAL A 229 -12.79 16.88 -3.69
C VAL A 229 -11.97 16.50 -4.93
N MET A 230 -11.29 17.46 -5.55
CA MET A 230 -10.50 17.22 -6.76
C MET A 230 -9.33 16.24 -6.51
N SER A 231 -8.60 16.39 -5.40
CA SER A 231 -7.54 15.48 -5.00
C SER A 231 -8.08 14.06 -4.78
N SER A 232 -9.23 13.94 -4.14
CA SER A 232 -9.90 12.66 -3.87
C SER A 232 -10.34 11.97 -5.15
N ILE A 233 -10.99 12.70 -6.07
CA ILE A 233 -11.39 12.17 -7.38
C ILE A 233 -10.17 11.68 -8.16
N HIS A 234 -9.09 12.48 -8.23
CA HIS A 234 -7.88 12.10 -8.94
C HIS A 234 -7.26 10.80 -8.37
N THR A 235 -7.22 10.69 -7.04
CA THR A 235 -6.71 9.48 -6.37
C THR A 235 -7.59 8.26 -6.67
N LEU A 236 -8.91 8.42 -6.61
CA LEU A 236 -9.86 7.33 -6.89
C LEU A 236 -9.85 6.89 -8.34
N LEU A 237 -9.70 7.81 -9.29
CA LEU A 237 -9.54 7.46 -10.71
C LEU A 237 -8.28 6.64 -10.94
N MET A 238 -7.17 6.99 -10.29
CA MET A 238 -5.93 6.20 -10.36
C MET A 238 -6.13 4.80 -9.77
N ILE A 239 -6.78 4.68 -8.62
CA ILE A 239 -7.13 3.39 -7.99
C ILE A 239 -8.02 2.57 -8.94
N GLY A 240 -9.07 3.18 -9.50
CA GLY A 240 -9.97 2.52 -10.46
C GLY A 240 -9.24 1.99 -11.69
N GLY A 241 -8.34 2.79 -12.26
CA GLY A 241 -7.49 2.37 -13.39
C GLY A 241 -6.66 1.13 -13.06
N PHE A 242 -6.06 1.07 -11.87
CA PHE A 242 -5.31 -0.11 -11.44
C PHE A 242 -6.23 -1.32 -11.18
N ILE A 243 -7.39 -1.15 -10.57
CA ILE A 243 -8.35 -2.24 -10.35
C ILE A 243 -8.78 -2.87 -11.68
N ILE A 244 -9.14 -2.04 -12.66
CA ILE A 244 -9.53 -2.51 -13.99
C ILE A 244 -8.36 -3.23 -14.67
N LEU A 245 -7.18 -2.61 -14.70
CA LEU A 245 -5.99 -3.18 -15.32
C LEU A 245 -5.63 -4.54 -14.71
N PHE A 246 -5.56 -4.63 -13.38
CA PHE A 246 -5.21 -5.89 -12.71
C PHE A 246 -6.33 -6.93 -12.77
N SER A 247 -7.60 -6.53 -12.90
CA SER A 247 -8.69 -7.45 -13.17
C SER A 247 -8.48 -8.17 -14.52
N VAL A 248 -8.08 -7.41 -15.57
CA VAL A 248 -7.74 -7.98 -16.89
C VAL A 248 -6.49 -8.85 -16.79
N ILE A 249 -5.42 -8.36 -16.18
CA ILE A 249 -4.18 -9.13 -16.02
C ILE A 249 -4.45 -10.47 -15.33
N ASN A 250 -5.19 -10.48 -14.22
CA ASN A 250 -5.52 -11.70 -13.50
C ASN A 250 -6.33 -12.68 -14.35
N LYS A 251 -7.33 -12.19 -15.12
CA LYS A 251 -8.12 -13.03 -16.02
C LYS A 251 -7.25 -13.67 -17.11
N LEU A 252 -6.35 -12.88 -17.72
CA LEU A 252 -5.41 -13.40 -18.73
C LEU A 252 -4.41 -14.39 -18.15
N LEU A 253 -3.83 -14.12 -16.99
CA LEU A 253 -2.92 -15.04 -16.30
C LEU A 253 -3.62 -16.34 -15.89
N PHE A 254 -4.91 -16.28 -15.57
CA PHE A 254 -5.72 -17.46 -15.31
C PHE A 254 -5.90 -18.32 -16.59
N HIS A 255 -6.25 -17.72 -17.72
CA HIS A 255 -6.35 -18.42 -19.00
C HIS A 255 -5.02 -19.02 -19.46
N LEU A 256 -3.91 -18.34 -19.19
CA LEU A 256 -2.57 -18.85 -19.47
C LEU A 256 -2.10 -19.92 -18.46
N HIS A 257 -2.96 -20.37 -17.55
CA HIS A 257 -2.67 -21.33 -16.49
C HIS A 257 -1.55 -20.91 -15.52
N PHE A 258 -1.09 -19.66 -15.59
CA PHE A 258 -0.01 -19.14 -14.74
C PHE A 258 -0.45 -18.99 -13.30
N THR A 259 -1.64 -18.46 -13.07
CA THR A 259 -2.24 -18.37 -11.72
C THR A 259 -2.49 -19.74 -11.11
N LEU A 260 -2.90 -20.72 -11.92
CA LEU A 260 -3.10 -22.10 -11.46
C LEU A 260 -1.78 -22.75 -11.04
N ALA A 261 -0.69 -22.51 -11.78
CA ALA A 261 0.63 -23.00 -11.42
C ALA A 261 1.13 -22.43 -10.09
N ILE A 262 0.89 -21.14 -9.82
CA ILE A 262 1.26 -20.52 -8.52
C ILE A 262 0.31 -21.01 -7.43
N ALA A 263 -1.00 -21.07 -7.69
CA ALA A 263 -1.98 -21.55 -6.73
C ALA A 263 -1.71 -22.99 -6.29
N SER A 264 -1.29 -23.86 -7.22
CA SER A 264 -0.92 -25.24 -6.89
C SER A 264 0.27 -25.35 -5.93
N LEU A 265 1.22 -24.41 -5.97
CA LEU A 265 2.27 -24.30 -4.96
C LEU A 265 1.70 -23.90 -3.59
N LEU A 266 0.71 -23.04 -3.57
CA LEU A 266 0.04 -22.63 -2.34
C LEU A 266 -0.80 -23.75 -1.75
N ASP A 267 -1.30 -24.71 -2.56
CA ASP A 267 -2.03 -25.87 -2.10
C ASP A 267 -1.24 -26.77 -1.13
N TYR A 268 0.08 -26.69 -1.17
CA TYR A 268 0.96 -27.37 -0.21
C TYR A 268 1.18 -26.54 1.07
N ILE A 269 1.16 -25.20 0.96
CA ILE A 269 1.47 -24.30 2.07
C ILE A 269 0.23 -24.00 2.90
N LEU A 270 -0.92 -23.77 2.26
CA LEU A 270 -2.16 -23.37 2.94
C LEU A 270 -2.64 -24.38 4.00
N PRO A 271 -2.62 -25.72 3.75
CA PRO A 271 -2.98 -26.70 4.77
C PRO A 271 -2.06 -26.69 5.99
N ILE A 272 -0.76 -26.38 5.80
CA ILE A 272 0.20 -26.24 6.92
C ILE A 272 -0.22 -25.08 7.83
N LEU A 273 -0.78 -24.03 7.24
CA LEU A 273 -1.32 -22.86 7.95
C LEU A 273 -2.78 -23.04 8.41
N GLN A 274 -3.36 -24.25 8.23
CA GLN A 274 -4.76 -24.57 8.51
C GLN A 274 -5.76 -23.67 7.74
N LEU A 275 -5.36 -23.23 6.55
CA LEU A 275 -6.19 -22.43 5.65
C LEU A 275 -6.76 -23.30 4.52
N PRO A 276 -8.02 -23.05 4.10
CA PRO A 276 -8.62 -23.73 2.94
C PRO A 276 -7.81 -23.48 1.66
N LYS A 277 -7.67 -24.51 0.82
CA LYS A 277 -6.93 -24.43 -0.46
C LYS A 277 -7.58 -23.43 -1.43
N GLU A 278 -8.88 -23.27 -1.34
CA GLU A 278 -9.67 -22.35 -2.16
C GLU A 278 -9.17 -20.89 -2.08
N PHE A 279 -8.46 -20.53 -1.01
CA PHE A 279 -7.81 -19.23 -0.90
C PHE A 279 -6.59 -19.05 -1.81
N GLY A 280 -6.07 -20.09 -2.45
CA GLY A 280 -4.90 -20.00 -3.33
C GLY A 280 -5.05 -18.94 -4.41
N ASN A 281 -6.14 -18.94 -5.16
CA ASN A 281 -6.40 -17.96 -6.21
C ASN A 281 -6.58 -16.53 -5.69
N SER A 282 -7.26 -16.36 -4.56
CA SER A 282 -7.45 -15.03 -3.96
C SER A 282 -6.15 -14.45 -3.42
N LEU A 283 -5.25 -15.28 -2.90
CA LEU A 283 -3.91 -14.86 -2.48
C LEU A 283 -3.04 -14.45 -3.67
N VAL A 284 -3.08 -15.23 -4.76
CA VAL A 284 -2.36 -14.86 -6.00
C VAL A 284 -2.88 -13.52 -6.54
N ALA A 285 -4.20 -13.36 -6.63
CA ALA A 285 -4.81 -12.11 -7.07
C ALA A 285 -4.43 -10.93 -6.15
N GLY A 286 -4.40 -11.16 -4.84
CA GLY A 286 -4.05 -10.17 -3.82
C GLY A 286 -2.59 -9.68 -3.88
N ILE A 287 -1.68 -10.49 -4.43
CA ILE A 287 -0.29 -10.08 -4.69
C ILE A 287 -0.25 -8.97 -5.77
N PHE A 288 -1.10 -9.07 -6.77
CA PHE A 288 -1.17 -8.09 -7.86
C PHE A 288 -2.04 -6.88 -7.48
N GLU A 289 -3.20 -7.13 -6.86
CA GLU A 289 -4.13 -6.07 -6.47
C GLU A 289 -4.97 -6.52 -5.26
N ILE A 290 -4.80 -5.82 -4.14
CA ILE A 290 -5.39 -6.20 -2.85
C ILE A 290 -6.92 -6.15 -2.85
N THR A 291 -7.53 -5.26 -3.64
CA THR A 291 -8.99 -5.11 -3.70
C THR A 291 -9.61 -6.34 -4.33
N LEU A 292 -9.05 -6.79 -5.47
CA LEU A 292 -9.50 -8.00 -6.16
C LEU A 292 -9.28 -9.25 -5.29
N GLY A 293 -8.09 -9.37 -4.68
CA GLY A 293 -7.80 -10.48 -3.76
C GLY A 293 -8.75 -10.54 -2.58
N SER A 294 -9.11 -9.39 -2.02
CA SER A 294 -10.07 -9.30 -0.91
C SER A 294 -11.50 -9.67 -1.33
N GLN A 295 -11.92 -9.25 -2.52
CA GLN A 295 -13.22 -9.64 -3.09
C GLN A 295 -13.28 -11.16 -3.30
N MET A 296 -12.30 -11.74 -3.99
CA MET A 296 -12.23 -13.19 -4.22
C MET A 296 -12.20 -13.97 -2.91
N ALA A 297 -11.46 -13.49 -1.90
CA ALA A 297 -11.43 -14.12 -0.58
C ALA A 297 -12.80 -14.10 0.11
N SER A 298 -13.59 -13.04 -0.07
CA SER A 298 -14.96 -12.97 0.48
C SER A 298 -15.91 -13.99 -0.17
N GLU A 299 -15.74 -14.24 -1.46
CA GLU A 299 -16.52 -15.24 -2.21
C GLU A 299 -16.20 -16.66 -1.72
N VAL A 300 -14.92 -16.98 -1.47
CA VAL A 300 -14.49 -18.27 -0.90
C VAL A 300 -15.09 -18.47 0.50
N GLN A 301 -15.04 -17.48 1.35
CA GLN A 301 -15.60 -17.60 2.72
C GLN A 301 -17.09 -17.89 2.69
N SER A 302 -17.85 -17.27 1.79
CA SER A 302 -19.29 -17.52 1.63
C SER A 302 -19.56 -18.97 1.22
N SER A 303 -18.78 -19.53 0.31
CA SER A 303 -18.92 -20.92 -0.14
C SER A 303 -18.58 -21.93 0.95
N VAL A 304 -17.52 -21.71 1.72
CA VAL A 304 -17.10 -22.58 2.84
C VAL A 304 -18.16 -22.58 3.95
N LEU A 305 -18.71 -21.41 4.30
CA LEU A 305 -19.79 -21.31 5.30
C LEU A 305 -21.06 -22.02 4.84
N LEU A 306 -21.42 -21.92 3.56
CA LEU A 306 -22.56 -22.65 2.99
C LEU A 306 -22.34 -24.16 3.04
N GLN A 307 -21.16 -24.66 2.68
CA GLN A 307 -20.83 -26.08 2.77
C GLN A 307 -20.86 -26.60 4.20
N GLN A 308 -20.36 -25.82 5.18
CA GLN A 308 -20.41 -26.18 6.59
C GLN A 308 -21.85 -26.20 7.12
N ALA A 309 -22.73 -25.30 6.65
CA ALA A 309 -24.14 -25.29 7.01
C ALA A 309 -24.92 -26.49 6.43
N ILE A 310 -24.56 -26.94 5.21
CA ILE A 310 -25.16 -28.11 4.58
C ILE A 310 -24.70 -29.39 5.28
N ASN A 311 -23.41 -29.50 5.63
CA ASN A 311 -22.85 -30.71 6.29
C ASN A 311 -23.28 -30.87 7.76
N LYS A 312 -23.90 -29.87 8.36
CA LYS A 312 -24.46 -29.92 9.72
C LYS A 312 -25.94 -30.29 9.78
N ARG A 313 -26.58 -30.51 8.62
CA ARG A 313 -27.96 -31.05 8.49
C ARG A 313 -27.89 -32.53 8.13
#